data_25c50a6c829f76f832c5f489d12fae70
#
_entry.id   25c50a6c829f76f832c5f489d12fae70
#
_cell.length_a   1.000
_cell.length_b   1.000
_cell.length_c   1.000
_cell.angle_alpha   90.00
_cell.angle_beta   90.00
_cell.angle_gamma   90.00
#
_symmetry.space_group_name_H-M   'P 1'
#
loop_
_entity.id
_entity.type
_entity.pdbx_description
1 polymer ?
#
loop_
_entity_poly.entity_id
_entity_poly.type
_entity_poly.pdbx_seq_one_letter_code
_entity_poly.pdbx_strand_id
1 'polypeptide(L)'
;RPDTVPPALGTPQLKEGTLRLSIADDLSGVERGEGRCDGRWMRFGWDKGVLVHPIEDGILTEGSEIKVWAVDEVGNLGHREFTWPLK
;
A
#
# COMPACT_ATOMS: atom_id res chain seq x y z
N ARG A 1 -16.85 19.15 9.26
CA ARG A 1 -16.06 18.39 10.23
C ARG A 1 -14.76 17.92 9.58
N PRO A 2 -13.64 18.22 10.18
CA PRO A 2 -12.37 17.76 9.61
C PRO A 2 -12.23 16.24 9.72
N ASP A 3 -11.65 15.66 8.70
CA ASP A 3 -11.31 14.26 8.70
C ASP A 3 -9.96 14.07 9.42
N THR A 4 -9.99 13.36 10.55
CA THR A 4 -8.78 13.09 11.32
C THR A 4 -8.40 11.61 11.29
N VAL A 5 -9.14 10.81 10.55
CA VAL A 5 -8.90 9.38 10.47
C VAL A 5 -8.05 9.08 9.23
N PRO A 6 -6.82 8.58 9.41
CA PRO A 6 -6.00 8.22 8.24
C PRO A 6 -6.56 7.01 7.50
N PRO A 7 -6.19 6.84 6.24
CA PRO A 7 -6.59 5.63 5.50
C PRO A 7 -6.10 4.37 6.21
N ALA A 8 -6.94 3.35 6.22
CA ALA A 8 -6.58 2.07 6.82
C ALA A 8 -6.18 1.10 5.72
N LEU A 9 -4.93 0.65 5.74
CA LEU A 9 -4.42 -0.30 4.77
C LEU A 9 -4.73 -1.71 5.25
N GLY A 10 -5.37 -2.50 4.40
CA GLY A 10 -5.72 -3.88 4.70
C GLY A 10 -4.55 -4.83 4.61
N THR A 11 -4.82 -6.10 4.85
CA THR A 11 -3.80 -7.13 4.75
C THR A 11 -3.32 -7.29 3.30
N PRO A 12 -2.00 -7.29 3.07
CA PRO A 12 -1.50 -7.46 1.71
C PRO A 12 -1.84 -8.86 1.19
N GLN A 13 -2.16 -8.93 -0.08
CA GLN A 13 -2.48 -10.18 -0.77
C GLN A 13 -1.75 -10.26 -2.09
N LEU A 14 -1.36 -11.47 -2.46
CA LEU A 14 -0.75 -11.73 -3.77
C LEU A 14 -1.77 -12.44 -4.63
N LYS A 15 -2.07 -11.87 -5.79
CA LYS A 15 -3.04 -12.43 -6.71
C LYS A 15 -2.56 -12.23 -8.14
N GLU A 16 -2.38 -13.33 -8.86
CA GLU A 16 -1.98 -13.31 -10.28
C GLU A 16 -0.71 -12.49 -10.53
N GLY A 17 0.29 -12.65 -9.64
CA GLY A 17 1.55 -11.93 -9.78
C GLY A 17 1.48 -10.47 -9.41
N THR A 18 0.42 -10.05 -8.73
CA THR A 18 0.24 -8.66 -8.31
C THR A 18 0.02 -8.59 -6.81
N LEU A 19 0.81 -7.76 -6.16
CA LEU A 19 0.63 -7.46 -4.74
C LEU A 19 -0.50 -6.44 -4.62
N ARG A 20 -1.46 -6.71 -3.74
CA ARG A 20 -2.66 -5.88 -3.57
C ARG A 20 -2.89 -5.55 -2.12
N LEU A 21 -3.21 -4.30 -1.83
CA LEU A 21 -3.63 -3.85 -0.51
C LEU A 21 -4.91 -3.03 -0.66
N SER A 22 -5.98 -3.50 -0.03
CA SER A 22 -7.21 -2.71 -0.01
C SER A 22 -7.04 -1.54 0.97
N ILE A 23 -7.69 -0.43 0.69
CA ILE A 23 -7.62 0.77 1.52
C ILE A 23 -9.02 1.24 1.85
N ALA A 24 -9.26 1.45 3.13
CA ALA A 24 -10.52 2.01 3.60
C ALA A 24 -10.31 3.45 4.04
N ASP A 25 -11.13 4.35 3.52
CA ASP A 25 -11.16 5.74 3.95
C ASP A 25 -12.58 6.24 3.81
N ASP A 26 -13.20 6.54 4.92
CA ASP A 26 -14.63 6.85 4.96
C ASP A 26 -14.96 8.27 4.53
N LEU A 27 -14.07 9.21 4.63
CA LEU A 27 -14.43 10.62 4.47
C LEU A 27 -13.80 11.32 3.28
N SER A 28 -12.50 11.16 3.08
CA SER A 28 -11.79 11.99 2.12
C SER A 28 -11.30 11.25 0.88
N GLY A 29 -11.33 9.94 0.89
CA GLY A 29 -10.77 9.17 -0.21
C GLY A 29 -9.24 9.23 -0.24
N VAL A 30 -8.65 8.33 -0.98
CA VAL A 30 -7.20 8.23 -1.07
C VAL A 30 -6.69 9.02 -2.25
N GLU A 31 -5.73 9.91 -1.99
CA GLU A 31 -5.11 10.71 -3.04
C GLU A 31 -3.97 9.96 -3.71
N ARG A 32 -3.15 9.26 -2.91
CA ARG A 32 -2.03 8.50 -3.46
C ARG A 32 -1.54 7.45 -2.47
N GLY A 33 -0.83 6.45 -3.02
CA GLY A 33 -0.15 5.45 -2.22
C GLY A 33 1.26 5.24 -2.73
N GLU A 34 2.17 4.88 -1.85
CA GLU A 34 3.56 4.65 -2.16
C GLU A 34 4.10 3.52 -1.30
N GLY A 35 5.22 2.94 -1.70
CA GLY A 35 5.85 1.91 -0.90
C GLY A 35 7.35 1.87 -1.08
N ARG A 36 8.01 1.17 -0.17
CA ARG A 36 9.44 0.89 -0.24
C ARG A 36 9.71 -0.56 0.15
N CYS A 37 10.67 -1.16 -0.51
CA CYS A 37 11.15 -2.49 -0.19
C CYS A 37 12.64 -2.39 0.10
N ASP A 38 13.04 -2.59 1.36
CA ASP A 38 14.42 -2.43 1.82
C ASP A 38 15.04 -1.10 1.39
N GLY A 39 14.26 -0.02 1.47
CA GLY A 39 14.72 1.31 1.09
C GLY A 39 14.58 1.66 -0.38
N ARG A 40 14.17 0.71 -1.22
CA ARG A 40 13.97 0.95 -2.65
C ARG A 40 12.50 1.27 -2.93
N TRP A 41 12.27 2.24 -3.79
CA TRP A 41 10.90 2.62 -4.13
C TRP A 41 10.16 1.49 -4.82
N MET A 42 8.92 1.26 -4.37
CA MET A 42 7.96 0.40 -5.04
C MET A 42 6.86 1.29 -5.59
N ARG A 43 6.63 1.20 -6.87
CA ARG A 43 5.58 2.00 -7.50
C ARG A 43 4.24 1.28 -7.37
N PHE A 44 3.28 1.92 -6.71
CA PHE A 44 1.93 1.39 -6.58
C PHE A 44 0.97 2.13 -7.49
N GLY A 45 0.12 1.38 -8.18
CA GLY A 45 -1.02 1.92 -8.88
C GLY A 45 -2.25 1.91 -7.99
N TRP A 46 -3.25 2.68 -8.33
CA TRP A 46 -4.52 2.74 -7.63
C TRP A 46 -5.61 2.18 -8.52
N ASP A 47 -6.30 1.15 -8.03
CA ASP A 47 -7.37 0.51 -8.78
C ASP A 47 -8.57 0.28 -7.88
N LYS A 48 -9.57 1.17 -7.97
CA LYS A 48 -10.88 1.03 -7.28
C LYS A 48 -10.76 0.67 -5.80
N GLY A 49 -10.00 1.44 -5.06
CA GLY A 49 -9.85 1.20 -3.63
C GLY A 49 -8.76 0.21 -3.26
N VAL A 50 -7.93 -0.17 -4.22
CA VAL A 50 -6.84 -1.12 -3.99
C VAL A 50 -5.54 -0.57 -4.54
N LEU A 51 -4.48 -0.61 -3.73
CA LEU A 51 -3.14 -0.35 -4.21
C LEU A 51 -2.58 -1.63 -4.83
N VAL A 52 -1.98 -1.52 -5.99
CA VAL A 52 -1.48 -2.67 -6.74
C VAL A 52 -0.02 -2.46 -7.15
N HIS A 53 0.76 -3.53 -7.07
CA HIS A 53 2.16 -3.52 -7.49
C HIS A 53 2.49 -4.84 -8.19
N PRO A 54 2.91 -4.81 -9.45
CA PRO A 54 3.29 -6.05 -10.15
C PRO A 54 4.59 -6.61 -9.57
N ILE A 55 4.62 -7.92 -9.31
CA ILE A 55 5.76 -8.58 -8.66
C ILE A 55 6.91 -8.85 -9.64
N GLU A 56 6.66 -8.79 -10.92
CA GLU A 56 7.61 -9.18 -11.96
C GLU A 56 8.90 -8.35 -12.01
N ASP A 57 8.95 -7.26 -11.27
CA ASP A 57 10.12 -6.37 -11.29
C ASP A 57 11.35 -6.94 -10.58
N GLY A 58 11.21 -8.06 -9.88
CA GLY A 58 12.34 -8.68 -9.21
C GLY A 58 12.87 -7.93 -8.00
N ILE A 59 12.13 -6.97 -7.49
CA ILE A 59 12.53 -6.19 -6.30
C ILE A 59 12.34 -6.99 -5.02
N LEU A 60 11.29 -7.82 -4.98
CA LEU A 60 10.90 -8.55 -3.78
C LEU A 60 11.69 -9.83 -3.65
N THR A 61 12.41 -9.97 -2.54
CA THR A 61 13.16 -11.17 -2.21
C THR A 61 12.74 -11.67 -0.83
N GLU A 62 13.04 -12.93 -0.54
CA GLU A 62 12.70 -13.50 0.76
C GLU A 62 13.37 -12.71 1.87
N GLY A 63 12.60 -12.34 2.88
CA GLY A 63 13.09 -11.54 4.01
C GLY A 63 13.04 -10.04 3.79
N SER A 64 12.61 -9.57 2.63
CA SER A 64 12.51 -8.14 2.36
C SER A 64 11.47 -7.48 3.27
N GLU A 65 11.81 -6.33 3.81
CA GLU A 65 10.88 -5.53 4.59
C GLU A 65 10.20 -4.52 3.68
N ILE A 66 8.87 -4.55 3.70
CA ILE A 66 8.07 -3.70 2.83
C ILE A 66 7.26 -2.74 3.68
N LYS A 67 7.31 -1.46 3.31
CA LYS A 67 6.49 -0.41 3.92
C LYS A 67 5.61 0.18 2.84
N VAL A 68 4.32 0.29 3.15
CA VAL A 68 3.36 0.90 2.24
C VAL A 68 2.60 1.97 3.01
N TRP A 69 2.37 3.10 2.38
CA TRP A 69 1.56 4.16 2.99
C TRP A 69 0.64 4.78 1.96
N ALA A 70 -0.42 5.38 2.47
CA ALA A 70 -1.42 6.06 1.66
C ALA A 70 -1.75 7.40 2.30
N VAL A 71 -2.00 8.39 1.48
CA VAL A 71 -2.35 9.74 1.91
C VAL A 71 -3.74 10.06 1.37
N ASP A 72 -4.63 10.54 2.22
CA ASP A 72 -5.94 10.97 1.78
C ASP A 72 -5.92 12.42 1.28
N GLU A 73 -7.07 12.89 0.80
CA GLU A 73 -7.15 14.22 0.20
C GLU A 73 -6.94 15.37 1.18
N VAL A 74 -7.05 15.12 2.47
CA VAL A 74 -6.81 16.14 3.49
C VAL A 74 -5.47 15.96 4.21
N GLY A 75 -4.62 15.07 3.71
CA GLY A 75 -3.26 14.94 4.19
C GLY A 75 -3.03 13.93 5.30
N ASN A 76 -4.04 13.15 5.69
CA ASN A 76 -3.83 12.10 6.68
C ASN A 76 -3.05 10.94 6.08
N LEU A 77 -2.08 10.44 6.83
CA LEU A 77 -1.19 9.38 6.39
C LEU A 77 -1.49 8.08 7.14
N GLY A 78 -1.80 7.02 6.39
CA GLY A 78 -1.90 5.67 6.93
C GLY A 78 -0.76 4.83 6.38
N HIS A 79 -0.33 3.83 7.13
CA HIS A 79 0.75 2.97 6.67
C HIS A 79 0.60 1.54 7.16
N ARG A 80 1.31 0.62 6.49
CA ARG A 80 1.39 -0.77 6.91
C ARG A 80 2.77 -1.32 6.53
N GLU A 81 3.32 -2.14 7.43
CA GLU A 81 4.60 -2.79 7.20
C GLU A 81 4.40 -4.30 7.23
N PHE A 82 5.11 -5.00 6.36
CA PHE A 82 5.07 -6.46 6.33
C PHE A 82 6.37 -6.99 5.72
N THR A 83 6.55 -8.30 5.85
CA THR A 83 7.75 -8.97 5.34
C THR A 83 7.37 -9.88 4.18
N TRP A 84 8.21 -9.94 3.17
CA TRP A 84 8.03 -10.82 2.03
C TRP A 84 8.69 -12.17 2.31
N PRO A 85 8.17 -13.33 1.93
CA PRO A 85 6.88 -13.48 1.24
C PRO A 85 5.68 -13.39 2.20
N LEU A 86 4.53 -13.21 1.62
CA LEU A 86 3.27 -13.20 2.39
C LEU A 86 2.95 -14.62 2.86
N LYS A 87 2.38 -14.71 4.04
CA LYS A 87 1.96 -15.98 4.62
C LYS A 87 0.46 -16.13 4.59
#